data_85aea0846cf1b7cf4da5ab7b51b02ea1
#
_entry.id   85aea0846cf1b7cf4da5ab7b51b02ea1
#
_cell.length_a   1.000
_cell.length_b   1.000
_cell.length_c   1.000
_cell.angle_alpha   90.00
_cell.angle_beta   90.00
_cell.angle_gamma   90.00
#
_symmetry.space_group_name_H-M   'P 1'
#
loop_
_entity.id
_entity.type
_entity.pdbx_description
1 polymer ?
#
loop_
_entity_poly.entity_id
_entity_poly.type
_entity_poly.pdbx_seq_one_letter_code
_entity_poly.pdbx_strand_id
1 'polypeptide(L)'
;MKILPTLNIQNGAVVPIVGEGEPSGDPLALAAFLLDQGCHRLALVDVDAARGHGNNRELIARVMHRFHAGRPKACIQVGGGIRSSDQAQFFLDHGAIWLAVGTILQRSPSMVEQLLARFREHLTAAVDARGGEVLASGWGMPSGQKAEAAGALVGDFGFKRLLFMDIPKDPLARPDFATARVLSQGARVPLYMGGSIRSLEALAGARETPGIQGVVMDGLLLFKDPALSASLNLPGC
;
A
#
# COMPACT_ATOMS: atom_id res chain seq x y z
N MET A 1 -14.50 -5.98 6.63
CA MET A 1 -13.56 -5.22 5.75
C MET A 1 -12.15 -5.61 6.16
N LYS A 2 -11.23 -5.83 5.22
CA LYS A 2 -9.85 -6.24 5.50
C LYS A 2 -9.02 -5.04 5.94
N ILE A 3 -8.17 -5.22 6.97
CA ILE A 3 -7.15 -4.22 7.36
C ILE A 3 -5.77 -4.77 6.97
N LEU A 4 -4.98 -3.92 6.34
CA LEU A 4 -3.62 -4.20 5.91
C LEU A 4 -2.67 -3.17 6.57
N PRO A 5 -2.09 -3.50 7.74
CA PRO A 5 -1.05 -2.66 8.34
C PRO A 5 0.12 -2.49 7.37
N THR A 6 0.71 -1.28 7.31
CA THR A 6 1.86 -1.02 6.44
C THR A 6 3.03 -0.44 7.21
N LEU A 7 4.24 -0.89 6.85
CA LEU A 7 5.51 -0.33 7.28
C LEU A 7 6.20 0.30 6.07
N ASN A 8 6.30 1.62 6.07
CA ASN A 8 7.04 2.36 5.04
C ASN A 8 8.47 2.50 5.52
N ILE A 9 9.41 1.95 4.76
CA ILE A 9 10.81 1.84 5.17
C ILE A 9 11.64 2.83 4.37
N GLN A 10 12.31 3.74 5.07
CA GLN A 10 13.23 4.73 4.51
C GLN A 10 14.50 4.75 5.34
N ASN A 11 15.66 4.67 4.70
CA ASN A 11 16.99 4.63 5.36
C ASN A 11 17.04 3.57 6.50
N GLY A 12 16.43 2.42 6.29
CA GLY A 12 16.44 1.33 7.26
C GLY A 12 15.48 1.46 8.44
N ALA A 13 14.69 2.53 8.53
CA ALA A 13 13.73 2.78 9.60
C ALA A 13 12.31 2.97 9.06
N VAL A 14 11.29 2.77 9.91
CA VAL A 14 9.90 3.01 9.55
C VAL A 14 9.58 4.50 9.63
N VAL A 15 8.91 5.01 8.60
CA VAL A 15 8.43 6.39 8.51
C VAL A 15 6.90 6.42 8.35
N PRO A 16 6.23 7.52 8.75
CA PRO A 16 4.78 7.67 8.52
C PRO A 16 4.40 7.64 7.04
N ILE A 17 3.17 7.19 6.73
CA ILE A 17 2.62 7.26 5.36
C ILE A 17 2.41 8.72 4.94
N VAL A 18 1.80 9.52 5.80
CA VAL A 18 1.43 10.92 5.53
C VAL A 18 1.92 11.79 6.66
N GLY A 19 2.42 12.97 6.31
CA GLY A 19 3.00 13.93 7.24
C GLY A 19 4.52 13.84 7.29
N GLU A 20 5.15 14.89 7.81
CA GLU A 20 6.57 14.91 8.14
C GLU A 20 6.75 14.23 9.51
N GLY A 21 7.63 13.28 9.58
CA GLY A 21 7.99 12.60 10.82
C GLY A 21 9.40 12.03 10.71
N GLU A 22 10.16 12.19 11.78
CA GLU A 22 11.46 11.53 11.91
C GLU A 22 11.31 10.02 11.78
N PRO A 23 12.26 9.31 11.14
CA PRO A 23 12.32 7.86 11.17
C PRO A 23 12.28 7.39 12.62
N SER A 24 11.22 6.68 13.01
CA SER A 24 10.96 6.49 14.45
C SER A 24 10.66 5.04 14.84
N GLY A 25 10.91 4.07 13.96
CA GLY A 25 10.63 2.68 14.29
C GLY A 25 11.60 1.68 13.68
N ASP A 26 12.00 0.68 14.47
CA ASP A 26 12.67 -0.50 13.93
C ASP A 26 11.63 -1.37 13.20
N PRO A 27 11.83 -1.67 11.89
CA PRO A 27 10.90 -2.49 11.11
C PRO A 27 10.65 -3.88 11.69
N LEU A 28 11.66 -4.50 12.30
CA LEU A 28 11.52 -5.83 12.90
C LEU A 28 10.71 -5.79 14.20
N ALA A 29 10.93 -4.76 15.03
CA ALA A 29 10.16 -4.56 16.25
C ALA A 29 8.68 -4.26 15.97
N LEU A 30 8.40 -3.41 14.98
CA LEU A 30 7.02 -3.11 14.58
C LEU A 30 6.32 -4.32 13.92
N ALA A 31 7.03 -5.11 13.14
CA ALA A 31 6.49 -6.35 12.60
C ALA A 31 6.16 -7.35 13.73
N ALA A 32 7.00 -7.46 14.76
CA ALA A 32 6.72 -8.28 15.94
C ALA A 32 5.49 -7.78 16.70
N PHE A 33 5.37 -6.47 16.94
CA PHE A 33 4.17 -5.88 17.53
C PHE A 33 2.91 -6.24 16.75
N LEU A 34 2.92 -6.11 15.42
CA LEU A 34 1.75 -6.46 14.59
C LEU A 34 1.41 -7.95 14.67
N LEU A 35 2.41 -8.83 14.77
CA LEU A 35 2.21 -10.25 15.03
C LEU A 35 1.50 -10.50 16.36
N ASP A 36 1.94 -9.81 17.43
CA ASP A 36 1.34 -9.92 18.77
C ASP A 36 -0.10 -9.39 18.79
N GLN A 37 -0.41 -8.41 17.95
CA GLN A 37 -1.80 -7.95 17.71
C GLN A 37 -2.63 -8.92 16.85
N GLY A 38 -2.11 -10.09 16.50
CA GLY A 38 -2.83 -11.11 15.73
C GLY A 38 -2.93 -10.84 14.23
N CYS A 39 -2.15 -9.92 13.68
CA CYS A 39 -2.19 -9.60 12.26
C CYS A 39 -1.81 -10.80 11.38
N HIS A 40 -2.59 -11.03 10.34
CA HIS A 40 -2.35 -12.02 9.28
C HIS A 40 -1.97 -11.36 7.95
N ARG A 41 -1.91 -10.03 7.90
CA ARG A 41 -1.60 -9.25 6.70
C ARG A 41 -0.58 -8.18 7.04
N LEU A 42 0.30 -7.90 6.09
CA LEU A 42 1.31 -6.85 6.22
C LEU A 42 1.62 -6.26 4.84
N ALA A 43 1.66 -4.94 4.75
CA ALA A 43 2.26 -4.26 3.61
C ALA A 43 3.64 -3.71 3.99
N LEU A 44 4.60 -3.83 3.09
CA LEU A 44 5.94 -3.29 3.22
C LEU A 44 6.21 -2.38 2.03
N VAL A 45 6.67 -1.17 2.27
CA VAL A 45 6.95 -0.20 1.20
C VAL A 45 8.38 0.27 1.31
N ASP A 46 9.15 0.05 0.25
CA ASP A 46 10.50 0.59 0.10
C ASP A 46 10.41 2.04 -0.43
N VAL A 47 10.50 2.99 0.48
CA VAL A 47 10.39 4.42 0.16
C VAL A 47 11.63 4.90 -0.61
N ASP A 48 12.82 4.40 -0.27
CA ASP A 48 14.06 4.77 -0.96
C ASP A 48 14.03 4.27 -2.41
N ALA A 49 13.63 3.02 -2.64
CA ALA A 49 13.48 2.49 -3.98
C ALA A 49 12.38 3.21 -4.78
N ALA A 50 11.26 3.58 -4.14
CA ALA A 50 10.21 4.36 -4.78
C ALA A 50 10.71 5.72 -5.28
N ARG A 51 11.56 6.38 -4.50
CA ARG A 51 12.18 7.68 -4.82
C ARG A 51 13.42 7.57 -5.71
N GLY A 52 13.99 6.37 -5.88
CA GLY A 52 15.20 6.14 -6.65
C GLY A 52 16.51 6.47 -5.91
N HIS A 53 16.48 6.45 -4.59
CA HIS A 53 17.63 6.81 -3.72
C HIS A 53 18.15 5.60 -2.93
N GLY A 54 18.39 4.48 -3.60
CA GLY A 54 18.81 3.24 -2.95
C GLY A 54 17.69 2.22 -2.82
N ASN A 55 17.80 1.29 -1.87
CA ASN A 55 16.75 0.32 -1.56
C ASN A 55 16.94 -0.30 -0.17
N ASN A 56 15.86 -0.87 0.38
CA ASN A 56 15.82 -1.61 1.64
C ASN A 56 15.46 -3.09 1.43
N ARG A 57 15.64 -3.64 0.24
CA ARG A 57 15.08 -4.95 -0.14
C ARG A 57 15.53 -6.09 0.80
N GLU A 58 16.79 -6.11 1.25
CA GLU A 58 17.31 -7.14 2.16
C GLU A 58 16.70 -7.01 3.56
N LEU A 59 16.47 -5.78 4.03
CA LEU A 59 15.77 -5.53 5.29
C LEU A 59 14.31 -5.97 5.17
N ILE A 60 13.63 -5.63 4.08
CA ILE A 60 12.26 -6.05 3.78
C ILE A 60 12.17 -7.58 3.77
N ALA A 61 13.10 -8.28 3.12
CA ALA A 61 13.14 -9.73 3.12
C ALA A 61 13.27 -10.30 4.55
N ARG A 62 14.12 -9.71 5.39
CA ARG A 62 14.23 -10.12 6.81
C ARG A 62 12.93 -9.90 7.59
N VAL A 63 12.25 -8.77 7.37
CA VAL A 63 10.94 -8.48 7.98
C VAL A 63 9.91 -9.52 7.55
N MET A 64 9.88 -9.86 6.25
CA MET A 64 8.99 -10.89 5.71
C MET A 64 9.24 -12.26 6.35
N HIS A 65 10.50 -12.69 6.42
CA HIS A 65 10.87 -13.95 7.07
C HIS A 65 10.45 -13.97 8.55
N ARG A 66 10.68 -12.87 9.28
CA ARG A 66 10.25 -12.75 10.68
C ARG A 66 8.74 -12.87 10.81
N PHE A 67 7.99 -12.21 9.92
CA PHE A 67 6.53 -12.23 9.92
C PHE A 67 5.99 -13.62 9.58
N HIS A 68 6.54 -14.30 8.59
CA HIS A 68 6.17 -15.68 8.23
C HIS A 68 6.52 -16.69 9.33
N ALA A 69 7.63 -16.51 10.05
CA ALA A 69 7.97 -17.39 11.18
C ALA A 69 6.89 -17.36 12.28
N GLY A 70 6.27 -16.18 12.52
CA GLY A 70 5.15 -16.05 13.47
C GLY A 70 3.77 -16.38 12.87
N ARG A 71 3.63 -16.23 11.54
CA ARG A 71 2.39 -16.47 10.79
C ARG A 71 2.69 -17.06 9.40
N PRO A 72 2.86 -18.40 9.30
CA PRO A 72 3.27 -19.05 8.03
C PRO A 72 2.32 -18.81 6.85
N LYS A 73 1.03 -18.52 7.13
CA LYS A 73 0.01 -18.23 6.12
C LYS A 73 -0.29 -16.74 5.97
N ALA A 74 0.62 -15.87 6.42
CA ALA A 74 0.43 -14.43 6.31
C ALA A 74 0.39 -13.98 4.85
N CYS A 75 -0.46 -12.98 4.58
CA CYS A 75 -0.52 -12.32 3.28
C CYS A 75 0.36 -11.08 3.32
N ILE A 76 1.53 -11.13 2.68
CA ILE A 76 2.44 -9.99 2.62
C ILE A 76 2.37 -9.34 1.24
N GLN A 77 2.17 -8.02 1.23
CA GLN A 77 2.30 -7.17 0.05
C GLN A 77 3.60 -6.37 0.13
N VAL A 78 4.33 -6.29 -0.97
CA VAL A 78 5.51 -5.42 -1.08
C VAL A 78 5.27 -4.39 -2.17
N GLY A 79 5.66 -3.15 -1.91
CA GLY A 79 5.62 -2.04 -2.87
C GLY A 79 6.84 -1.15 -2.75
N GLY A 80 6.92 -0.16 -3.64
CA GLY A 80 8.05 0.76 -3.69
C GLY A 80 9.16 0.31 -4.65
N GLY A 81 9.30 1.01 -5.76
CA GLY A 81 10.40 0.85 -6.70
C GLY A 81 10.41 -0.44 -7.53
N ILE A 82 9.35 -1.23 -7.57
CA ILE A 82 9.27 -2.43 -8.42
C ILE A 82 9.14 -2.00 -9.88
N ARG A 83 10.22 -2.18 -10.65
CA ARG A 83 10.36 -1.69 -12.04
C ARG A 83 10.97 -2.74 -12.97
N SER A 84 11.16 -3.98 -12.51
CA SER A 84 11.70 -5.09 -13.32
C SER A 84 11.14 -6.44 -12.86
N SER A 85 11.20 -7.43 -13.75
CA SER A 85 10.85 -8.81 -13.42
C SER A 85 11.73 -9.40 -12.32
N ASP A 86 13.01 -9.04 -12.26
CA ASP A 86 13.93 -9.56 -11.25
C ASP A 86 13.61 -9.03 -9.86
N GLN A 87 13.22 -7.74 -9.76
CA GLN A 87 12.76 -7.18 -8.48
C GLN A 87 11.45 -7.83 -8.03
N ALA A 88 10.52 -8.05 -8.96
CA ALA A 88 9.27 -8.74 -8.68
C ALA A 88 9.54 -10.17 -8.19
N GLN A 89 10.36 -10.93 -8.92
CA GLN A 89 10.71 -12.30 -8.58
C GLN A 89 11.39 -12.39 -7.21
N PHE A 90 12.35 -11.48 -6.92
CA PHE A 90 13.02 -11.43 -5.63
C PHE A 90 12.04 -11.43 -4.46
N PHE A 91 11.04 -10.55 -4.48
CA PHE A 91 10.08 -10.47 -3.36
C PHE A 91 9.13 -11.67 -3.32
N LEU A 92 8.74 -12.22 -4.47
CA LEU A 92 7.93 -13.44 -4.51
C LEU A 92 8.69 -14.64 -3.94
N ASP A 93 9.98 -14.79 -4.25
CA ASP A 93 10.84 -15.86 -3.73
C ASP A 93 11.03 -15.77 -2.20
N HIS A 94 10.90 -14.54 -1.63
CA HIS A 94 10.94 -14.31 -0.18
C HIS A 94 9.55 -14.37 0.47
N GLY A 95 8.49 -14.74 -0.27
CA GLY A 95 7.16 -15.01 0.27
C GLY A 95 6.17 -13.85 0.17
N ALA A 96 6.44 -12.81 -0.61
CA ALA A 96 5.40 -11.85 -0.95
C ALA A 96 4.30 -12.55 -1.76
N ILE A 97 3.04 -12.25 -1.44
CA ILE A 97 1.90 -12.71 -2.23
C ILE A 97 1.49 -11.64 -3.24
N TRP A 98 1.62 -10.37 -2.86
CA TRP A 98 1.23 -9.24 -3.70
C TRP A 98 2.36 -8.23 -3.85
N LEU A 99 2.43 -7.66 -5.04
CA LEU A 99 3.41 -6.64 -5.43
C LEU A 99 2.67 -5.39 -5.90
N ALA A 100 2.83 -4.29 -5.18
CA ALA A 100 2.21 -3.01 -5.54
C ALA A 100 3.10 -2.25 -6.53
N VAL A 101 2.57 -1.96 -7.71
CA VAL A 101 3.22 -1.20 -8.77
C VAL A 101 2.44 0.09 -9.04
N GLY A 102 3.11 1.23 -8.98
CA GLY A 102 2.50 2.55 -9.13
C GLY A 102 3.07 3.34 -10.29
N THR A 103 4.16 4.05 -10.10
CA THR A 103 4.73 5.00 -11.06
C THR A 103 4.91 4.44 -12.49
N ILE A 104 5.15 3.14 -12.63
CA ILE A 104 5.30 2.50 -13.95
C ILE A 104 4.00 2.48 -14.76
N LEU A 105 2.83 2.52 -14.12
CA LEU A 105 1.53 2.56 -14.80
C LEU A 105 1.43 3.74 -15.78
N GLN A 106 2.08 4.84 -15.43
CA GLN A 106 2.04 6.08 -16.21
C GLN A 106 3.27 6.24 -17.11
N ARG A 107 4.44 5.75 -16.67
CA ARG A 107 5.73 6.02 -17.31
C ARG A 107 6.20 4.95 -18.27
N SER A 108 5.75 3.71 -18.10
CA SER A 108 6.26 2.57 -18.86
C SER A 108 5.20 1.50 -19.08
N PRO A 109 4.20 1.74 -19.96
CA PRO A 109 3.16 0.76 -20.28
C PRO A 109 3.73 -0.61 -20.67
N SER A 110 4.80 -0.64 -21.49
CA SER A 110 5.45 -1.88 -21.90
C SER A 110 6.01 -2.69 -20.74
N MET A 111 6.54 -2.03 -19.70
CA MET A 111 7.00 -2.71 -18.49
C MET A 111 5.81 -3.28 -17.69
N VAL A 112 4.70 -2.55 -17.63
CA VAL A 112 3.46 -3.05 -17.01
C VAL A 112 2.98 -4.30 -17.71
N GLU A 113 2.93 -4.32 -19.04
CA GLU A 113 2.55 -5.49 -19.84
C GLU A 113 3.47 -6.69 -19.58
N GLN A 114 4.80 -6.48 -19.55
CA GLN A 114 5.78 -7.53 -19.23
C GLN A 114 5.56 -8.12 -17.83
N LEU A 115 5.35 -7.27 -16.83
CA LEU A 115 5.08 -7.72 -15.47
C LEU A 115 3.73 -8.46 -15.37
N LEU A 116 2.69 -7.97 -16.04
CA LEU A 116 1.38 -8.63 -16.06
C LEU A 116 1.42 -9.96 -16.80
N ALA A 117 2.17 -10.08 -17.88
CA ALA A 117 2.32 -11.35 -18.60
C ALA A 117 2.89 -12.46 -17.71
N ARG A 118 3.77 -12.10 -16.75
CA ARG A 118 4.47 -13.07 -15.90
C ARG A 118 3.85 -13.21 -14.51
N PHE A 119 3.35 -12.11 -13.93
CA PHE A 119 3.00 -12.03 -12.50
C PHE A 119 1.58 -11.53 -12.23
N ARG A 120 0.66 -11.56 -13.19
CA ARG A 120 -0.69 -10.97 -13.11
C ARG A 120 -1.39 -11.18 -11.78
N GLU A 121 -1.41 -12.42 -11.29
CA GLU A 121 -2.14 -12.78 -10.06
C GLU A 121 -1.52 -12.18 -8.80
N HIS A 122 -0.27 -11.79 -8.89
CA HIS A 122 0.48 -11.16 -7.79
C HIS A 122 0.48 -9.64 -7.84
N LEU A 123 0.09 -9.02 -8.96
CA LEU A 123 0.18 -7.57 -9.11
C LEU A 123 -1.04 -6.84 -8.55
N THR A 124 -0.75 -5.75 -7.86
CA THR A 124 -1.70 -4.73 -7.40
C THR A 124 -1.33 -3.41 -8.07
N ALA A 125 -2.24 -2.79 -8.79
CA ALA A 125 -2.04 -1.43 -9.26
C ALA A 125 -2.08 -0.47 -8.08
N ALA A 126 -1.10 0.41 -7.93
CA ALA A 126 -1.09 1.46 -6.91
C ALA A 126 -1.33 2.82 -7.58
N VAL A 127 -2.35 3.54 -7.12
CA VAL A 127 -2.69 4.89 -7.56
C VAL A 127 -2.65 5.80 -6.34
N ASP A 128 -1.66 6.68 -6.33
CA ASP A 128 -1.52 7.71 -5.32
C ASP A 128 -2.18 8.98 -5.88
N ALA A 129 -3.13 9.57 -5.14
CA ALA A 129 -3.79 10.78 -5.62
C ALA A 129 -4.10 11.77 -4.51
N ARG A 130 -4.34 13.01 -4.90
CA ARG A 130 -4.72 14.12 -4.03
C ARG A 130 -5.84 14.92 -4.71
N GLY A 131 -7.03 14.95 -4.07
CA GLY A 131 -8.16 15.70 -4.63
C GLY A 131 -8.52 15.27 -6.06
N GLY A 132 -8.50 13.98 -6.35
CA GLY A 132 -8.80 13.42 -7.67
C GLY A 132 -7.68 13.56 -8.72
N GLU A 133 -6.50 14.09 -8.36
CA GLU A 133 -5.34 14.21 -9.26
C GLU A 133 -4.24 13.22 -8.88
N VAL A 134 -3.80 12.40 -9.83
CA VAL A 134 -2.80 11.36 -9.61
C VAL A 134 -1.42 11.97 -9.39
N LEU A 135 -0.70 11.46 -8.41
CA LEU A 135 0.66 11.84 -8.05
C LEU A 135 1.67 10.83 -8.63
N ALA A 136 2.88 11.30 -8.91
CA ALA A 136 3.98 10.48 -9.38
C ALA A 136 5.26 10.74 -8.57
N SER A 137 6.27 9.89 -8.76
CA SER A 137 7.63 10.08 -8.23
C SER A 137 7.70 10.25 -6.71
N GLY A 138 7.05 9.35 -5.94
CA GLY A 138 7.07 9.43 -4.48
C GLY A 138 6.30 10.64 -3.94
N TRP A 139 5.17 10.97 -4.61
CA TRP A 139 4.21 12.04 -4.27
C TRP A 139 4.70 13.47 -4.51
N GLY A 140 5.87 13.63 -5.12
CA GLY A 140 6.50 14.94 -5.29
C GLY A 140 5.85 15.82 -6.36
N MET A 141 5.15 15.23 -7.35
CA MET A 141 4.59 15.98 -8.49
C MET A 141 3.24 15.43 -8.94
N PRO A 142 2.28 16.33 -9.29
CA PRO A 142 1.09 15.92 -10.02
C PRO A 142 1.50 15.30 -11.37
N SER A 143 0.83 14.21 -11.75
CA SER A 143 1.09 13.54 -13.04
C SER A 143 0.33 14.17 -14.22
N GLY A 144 -0.61 15.07 -13.95
CA GLY A 144 -1.57 15.60 -14.90
C GLY A 144 -2.72 14.64 -15.23
N GLN A 145 -2.71 13.42 -14.67
CA GLN A 145 -3.75 12.43 -14.88
C GLN A 145 -4.83 12.53 -13.80
N LYS A 146 -6.10 12.44 -14.20
CA LYS A 146 -7.22 12.34 -13.25
C LYS A 146 -7.41 10.90 -12.77
N ALA A 147 -7.91 10.75 -11.54
CA ALA A 147 -8.16 9.45 -10.92
C ALA A 147 -9.13 8.58 -11.77
N GLU A 148 -10.12 9.19 -12.43
CA GLU A 148 -11.03 8.48 -13.34
C GLU A 148 -10.28 7.78 -14.48
N ALA A 149 -9.41 8.50 -15.17
CA ALA A 149 -8.59 7.93 -16.25
C ALA A 149 -7.62 6.86 -15.71
N ALA A 150 -7.07 7.05 -14.52
CA ALA A 150 -6.22 6.04 -13.87
C ALA A 150 -7.00 4.77 -13.53
N GLY A 151 -8.23 4.89 -13.04
CA GLY A 151 -9.11 3.74 -12.78
C GLY A 151 -9.40 2.95 -14.05
N ALA A 152 -9.78 3.62 -15.15
CA ALA A 152 -10.00 2.98 -16.45
C ALA A 152 -8.74 2.24 -16.93
N LEU A 153 -7.56 2.89 -16.85
CA LEU A 153 -6.29 2.30 -17.24
C LEU A 153 -5.97 1.02 -16.45
N VAL A 154 -6.23 0.99 -15.15
CA VAL A 154 -6.06 -0.20 -14.31
C VAL A 154 -6.96 -1.35 -14.78
N GLY A 155 -8.20 -1.04 -15.14
CA GLY A 155 -9.15 -2.01 -15.70
C GLY A 155 -8.68 -2.56 -17.05
N ASP A 156 -8.25 -1.68 -17.96
CA ASP A 156 -7.80 -2.02 -19.32
C ASP A 156 -6.55 -2.91 -19.32
N PHE A 157 -5.60 -2.65 -18.42
CA PHE A 157 -4.45 -3.53 -18.21
C PHE A 157 -4.82 -4.90 -17.61
N GLY A 158 -6.01 -5.03 -17.03
CA GLY A 158 -6.50 -6.27 -16.44
C GLY A 158 -5.82 -6.64 -15.11
N PHE A 159 -5.48 -5.66 -14.29
CA PHE A 159 -5.09 -5.89 -12.91
C PHE A 159 -6.22 -6.58 -12.12
N LYS A 160 -5.85 -7.28 -11.05
CA LYS A 160 -6.81 -7.99 -10.19
C LYS A 160 -7.14 -7.23 -8.90
N ARG A 161 -6.37 -6.20 -8.59
CA ARG A 161 -6.50 -5.38 -7.36
C ARG A 161 -6.04 -3.96 -7.62
N LEU A 162 -6.63 -3.03 -6.89
CA LEU A 162 -6.27 -1.62 -6.89
C LEU A 162 -6.00 -1.17 -5.45
N LEU A 163 -4.87 -0.54 -5.23
CA LEU A 163 -4.52 0.20 -4.03
C LEU A 163 -4.62 1.69 -4.33
N PHE A 164 -5.50 2.38 -3.64
CA PHE A 164 -5.61 3.83 -3.69
C PHE A 164 -4.97 4.43 -2.42
N MET A 165 -3.95 5.24 -2.60
CA MET A 165 -3.35 6.03 -1.53
C MET A 165 -3.83 7.47 -1.65
N ASP A 166 -4.70 7.86 -0.76
CA ASP A 166 -5.15 9.25 -0.60
C ASP A 166 -4.09 10.04 0.18
N ILE A 167 -3.45 11.00 -0.49
CA ILE A 167 -2.31 11.77 0.04
C ILE A 167 -2.74 13.23 0.27
N PRO A 168 -3.49 13.54 1.33
CA PRO A 168 -3.95 14.89 1.59
C PRO A 168 -2.76 15.82 1.92
N LYS A 169 -2.92 17.12 1.64
CA LYS A 169 -1.96 18.14 2.10
C LYS A 169 -2.02 18.34 3.62
N ASP A 170 -3.24 18.34 4.15
CA ASP A 170 -3.49 18.40 5.58
C ASP A 170 -3.69 16.97 6.13
N PRO A 171 -2.84 16.51 7.04
CA PRO A 171 -2.98 15.19 7.65
C PRO A 171 -4.31 14.98 8.40
N LEU A 172 -5.01 16.06 8.76
CA LEU A 172 -6.31 16.02 9.42
C LEU A 172 -7.49 16.08 8.45
N ALA A 173 -7.23 16.21 7.14
CA ALA A 173 -8.28 16.22 6.12
C ALA A 173 -9.09 14.90 6.16
N ARG A 174 -10.38 15.01 5.86
CA ARG A 174 -11.25 13.84 5.71
C ARG A 174 -10.81 13.01 4.50
N PRO A 175 -10.95 11.68 4.57
CA PRO A 175 -10.65 10.79 3.45
C PRO A 175 -11.44 11.13 2.19
N ASP A 176 -10.78 11.09 1.05
CA ASP A 176 -11.40 11.32 -0.26
C ASP A 176 -12.11 10.06 -0.78
N PHE A 177 -13.24 9.75 -0.15
CA PHE A 177 -14.08 8.62 -0.57
C PHE A 177 -14.71 8.82 -1.96
N ALA A 178 -14.83 10.08 -2.41
CA ALA A 178 -15.33 10.36 -3.76
C ALA A 178 -14.36 9.84 -4.82
N THR A 179 -13.08 10.15 -4.70
CA THR A 179 -12.03 9.62 -5.57
C THR A 179 -11.94 8.09 -5.49
N ALA A 180 -12.09 7.49 -4.29
CA ALA A 180 -12.11 6.04 -4.14
C ALA A 180 -13.23 5.38 -4.94
N ARG A 181 -14.44 5.95 -4.94
CA ARG A 181 -15.58 5.46 -5.75
C ARG A 181 -15.31 5.53 -7.24
N VAL A 182 -14.80 6.67 -7.71
CA VAL A 182 -14.47 6.88 -9.14
C VAL A 182 -13.43 5.86 -9.60
N LEU A 183 -12.36 5.68 -8.85
CA LEU A 183 -11.33 4.67 -9.12
C LEU A 183 -11.89 3.25 -9.15
N SER A 184 -12.72 2.89 -8.16
CA SER A 184 -13.32 1.56 -8.08
C SER A 184 -14.24 1.27 -9.26
N GLN A 185 -15.04 2.25 -9.67
CA GLN A 185 -15.94 2.14 -10.83
C GLN A 185 -15.20 1.97 -12.14
N GLY A 186 -14.11 2.74 -12.34
CA GLY A 186 -13.27 2.65 -13.54
C GLY A 186 -12.51 1.34 -13.61
N ALA A 187 -11.86 0.95 -12.52
CA ALA A 187 -11.01 -0.24 -12.48
C ALA A 187 -11.79 -1.56 -12.45
N ARG A 188 -12.99 -1.59 -11.89
CA ARG A 188 -13.85 -2.78 -11.75
C ARG A 188 -13.18 -3.95 -11.03
N VAL A 189 -12.27 -3.65 -10.10
CA VAL A 189 -11.55 -4.62 -9.29
C VAL A 189 -11.64 -4.25 -7.80
N PRO A 190 -11.36 -5.19 -6.88
CA PRO A 190 -11.28 -4.88 -5.46
C PRO A 190 -10.34 -3.71 -5.17
N LEU A 191 -10.85 -2.68 -4.46
CA LEU A 191 -10.09 -1.52 -4.06
C LEU A 191 -9.73 -1.60 -2.57
N TYR A 192 -8.48 -1.30 -2.27
CA TYR A 192 -7.97 -1.02 -0.93
C TYR A 192 -7.60 0.46 -0.84
N MET A 193 -7.98 1.13 0.25
CA MET A 193 -7.73 2.56 0.45
C MET A 193 -6.80 2.79 1.63
N GLY A 194 -5.83 3.69 1.49
CA GLY A 194 -4.90 4.09 2.55
C GLY A 194 -4.55 5.57 2.50
N GLY A 195 -3.54 5.96 3.31
CA GLY A 195 -3.08 7.34 3.43
C GLY A 195 -3.88 8.11 4.46
N SER A 196 -5.09 8.52 4.12
CA SER A 196 -5.98 9.30 4.98
C SER A 196 -6.79 8.49 6.01
N ILE A 197 -6.71 7.15 6.02
CA ILE A 197 -7.41 6.30 7.01
C ILE A 197 -6.62 6.29 8.32
N ARG A 198 -6.87 7.28 9.18
CA ARG A 198 -6.08 7.56 10.39
C ARG A 198 -6.88 7.62 11.68
N SER A 199 -8.19 7.33 11.64
CA SER A 199 -9.08 7.33 12.80
C SER A 199 -10.15 6.24 12.69
N LEU A 200 -10.82 5.93 13.79
CA LEU A 200 -11.96 5.01 13.79
C LEU A 200 -13.12 5.55 12.95
N GLU A 201 -13.33 6.87 12.91
CA GLU A 201 -14.32 7.51 12.05
C GLU A 201 -13.99 7.29 10.56
N ALA A 202 -12.73 7.52 10.16
CA ALA A 202 -12.27 7.27 8.79
C ALA A 202 -12.42 5.78 8.42
N LEU A 203 -12.14 4.88 9.35
CA LEU A 203 -12.32 3.44 9.17
C LEU A 203 -13.80 3.07 8.98
N ALA A 204 -14.70 3.67 9.76
CA ALA A 204 -16.14 3.49 9.61
C ALA A 204 -16.63 3.99 8.25
N GLY A 205 -16.23 5.20 7.85
CA GLY A 205 -16.57 5.75 6.53
C GLY A 205 -16.07 4.89 5.36
N ALA A 206 -14.89 4.29 5.48
CA ALA A 206 -14.39 3.35 4.49
C ALA A 206 -15.26 2.08 4.38
N ARG A 207 -15.78 1.58 5.50
CA ARG A 207 -16.70 0.42 5.53
C ARG A 207 -18.02 0.70 4.80
N GLU A 208 -18.51 1.93 4.90
CA GLU A 208 -19.77 2.36 4.30
C GLU A 208 -19.62 2.77 2.84
N THR A 209 -18.38 2.93 2.36
CA THR A 209 -18.11 3.38 0.98
C THR A 209 -18.11 2.18 0.00
N PRO A 210 -19.06 2.15 -0.97
CA PRO A 210 -19.10 1.10 -1.98
C PRO A 210 -17.80 1.02 -2.78
N GLY A 211 -17.33 -0.21 -3.02
CA GLY A 211 -16.10 -0.47 -3.78
C GLY A 211 -14.85 -0.63 -2.92
N ILE A 212 -14.84 -0.14 -1.68
CA ILE A 212 -13.72 -0.34 -0.75
C ILE A 212 -13.88 -1.70 -0.08
N GLN A 213 -12.95 -2.61 -0.34
CA GLN A 213 -12.91 -3.95 0.26
C GLN A 213 -11.97 -4.06 1.47
N GLY A 214 -11.03 -3.16 1.56
CA GLY A 214 -10.08 -3.12 2.65
C GLY A 214 -9.39 -1.77 2.77
N VAL A 215 -8.67 -1.60 3.87
CA VAL A 215 -7.91 -0.38 4.15
C VAL A 215 -6.46 -0.71 4.43
N VAL A 216 -5.58 0.22 4.06
CA VAL A 216 -4.17 0.23 4.42
C VAL A 216 -3.98 1.25 5.54
N MET A 217 -3.46 0.81 6.68
CA MET A 217 -3.27 1.64 7.87
C MET A 217 -1.80 1.70 8.26
N ASP A 218 -1.36 2.88 8.64
CA ASP A 218 0.02 3.13 9.09
C ASP A 218 0.36 2.31 10.35
N GLY A 219 1.38 1.47 10.26
CA GLY A 219 1.83 0.63 11.38
C GLY A 219 2.38 1.43 12.56
N LEU A 220 3.01 2.58 12.31
CA LEU A 220 3.43 3.49 13.39
C LEU A 220 2.23 4.10 14.11
N LEU A 221 1.19 4.46 13.38
CA LEU A 221 -0.03 4.98 13.97
C LEU A 221 -0.72 3.91 14.82
N LEU A 222 -0.82 2.68 14.30
CA LEU A 222 -1.35 1.53 15.05
C LEU A 222 -0.54 1.24 16.32
N PHE A 223 0.77 1.38 16.26
CA PHE A 223 1.64 1.19 17.41
C PHE A 223 1.43 2.27 18.49
N LYS A 224 1.17 3.51 18.08
CA LYS A 224 1.02 4.67 18.99
C LYS A 224 -0.40 4.85 19.52
N ASP A 225 -1.41 4.29 18.85
CA ASP A 225 -2.84 4.45 19.20
C ASP A 225 -3.48 3.09 19.53
N PRO A 226 -3.65 2.77 20.84
CA PRO A 226 -4.28 1.51 21.27
C PRO A 226 -5.73 1.34 20.77
N ALA A 227 -6.50 2.43 20.60
CA ALA A 227 -7.86 2.36 20.12
C ALA A 227 -7.91 1.93 18.64
N LEU A 228 -7.01 2.48 17.82
CA LEU A 228 -6.86 2.04 16.44
C LEU A 228 -6.29 0.62 16.36
N SER A 229 -5.33 0.29 17.20
CA SER A 229 -4.75 -1.06 17.25
C SER A 229 -5.82 -2.13 17.56
N ALA A 230 -6.76 -1.84 18.45
CA ALA A 230 -7.88 -2.74 18.74
C ALA A 230 -8.75 -3.06 17.51
N SER A 231 -8.74 -2.18 16.48
CA SER A 231 -9.47 -2.44 15.23
C SER A 231 -8.92 -3.63 14.43
N LEU A 232 -7.67 -4.03 14.66
CA LEU A 232 -7.05 -5.21 14.03
C LEU A 232 -7.71 -6.53 14.44
N ASN A 233 -8.35 -6.56 15.61
CA ASN A 233 -9.03 -7.75 16.14
C ASN A 233 -10.50 -7.86 15.71
N LEU A 234 -10.98 -6.97 14.83
CA LEU A 234 -12.35 -7.05 14.33
C LEU A 234 -12.52 -8.21 13.33
N PRO A 235 -13.71 -8.89 13.34
CA PRO A 235 -13.99 -9.97 12.42
C PRO A 235 -13.76 -9.56 10.96
N GLY A 236 -12.95 -10.34 10.22
CA GLY A 236 -12.61 -10.08 8.81
C GLY A 236 -11.30 -9.31 8.58
N CYS A 237 -10.53 -9.04 9.64
CA CYS A 237 -9.17 -8.53 9.55
C CYS A 237 -8.15 -9.64 9.33
#